data_636d1c2c6653bc71b69cc3a250bd46e6
#
_entry.id   636d1c2c6653bc71b69cc3a250bd46e6
#
_cell.length_a   1.000
_cell.length_b   1.000
_cell.length_c   1.000
_cell.angle_alpha   90.00
_cell.angle_beta   90.00
_cell.angle_gamma   90.00
#
_symmetry.space_group_name_H-M   'P 1'
#
loop_
_entity.id
_entity.type
_entity.pdbx_description
1 polymer ?
#
loop_
_entity_poly.entity_id
_entity_poly.type
_entity_poly.pdbx_seq_one_letter_code
_entity_poly.pdbx_strand_id
1 'polypeptide(L)'
;MAATVLIVEDQMLIAWHLSDLVEGAGHRVLAIARDPAEAMEAASRQRPDFAFMDIRLHGGSSGLEAARMLFECWGVRSIYVSANLDPATRSEAEQWQPLGFVGKPFLPAEVIQAIDGAVKAL
;
A
#
# COMPACT_ATOMS: atom_id res chain seq x y z
N MET A 1 7.28 3.66 -17.52
CA MET A 1 7.22 2.32 -16.93
C MET A 1 5.90 2.14 -16.20
N ALA A 2 5.20 1.05 -16.47
CA ALA A 2 3.95 0.72 -15.76
C ALA A 2 4.26 -0.22 -14.60
N ALA A 3 3.93 0.20 -13.38
CA ALA A 3 4.12 -0.61 -12.19
C ALA A 3 2.86 -1.45 -11.91
N THR A 4 3.05 -2.58 -11.25
CA THR A 4 1.97 -3.41 -10.75
C THR A 4 1.84 -3.17 -9.25
N VAL A 5 0.64 -2.78 -8.81
CA VAL A 5 0.40 -2.29 -7.46
C VAL A 5 -0.61 -3.17 -6.74
N LEU A 6 -0.27 -3.59 -5.53
CA LEU A 6 -1.20 -4.28 -4.63
C LEU A 6 -1.82 -3.23 -3.72
N ILE A 7 -3.14 -3.25 -3.57
CA ILE A 7 -3.84 -2.36 -2.66
C ILE A 7 -4.34 -3.18 -1.47
N VAL A 8 -3.89 -2.84 -0.26
CA VAL A 8 -4.30 -3.51 0.97
C VAL A 8 -5.14 -2.51 1.77
N GLU A 9 -6.45 -2.64 1.66
CA GLU A 9 -7.44 -1.71 2.20
C GLU A 9 -8.77 -2.43 2.37
N ASP A 10 -9.37 -2.35 3.56
CA ASP A 10 -10.64 -3.04 3.84
C ASP A 10 -11.87 -2.18 3.54
N GLN A 11 -11.74 -0.85 3.49
CA GLN A 11 -12.83 0.05 3.11
C GLN A 11 -12.91 0.14 1.60
N MET A 12 -13.91 -0.50 1.02
CA MET A 12 -13.99 -0.66 -0.43
C MET A 12 -14.06 0.66 -1.20
N LEU A 13 -14.74 1.66 -0.67
CA LEU A 13 -14.79 2.97 -1.34
C LEU A 13 -13.41 3.60 -1.47
N ILE A 14 -12.58 3.44 -0.44
CA ILE A 14 -11.21 3.95 -0.46
C ILE A 14 -10.36 3.10 -1.40
N ALA A 15 -10.50 1.78 -1.34
CA ALA A 15 -9.77 0.87 -2.21
C ALA A 15 -10.07 1.15 -3.69
N TRP A 16 -11.34 1.35 -4.04
CA TRP A 16 -11.74 1.68 -5.41
C TRP A 16 -11.18 3.03 -5.84
N HIS A 17 -11.18 4.02 -4.94
CA HIS A 17 -10.61 5.33 -5.25
C HIS A 17 -9.11 5.22 -5.52
N LEU A 18 -8.39 4.51 -4.67
CA LEU A 18 -6.95 4.25 -4.89
C LEU A 18 -6.72 3.52 -6.21
N SER A 19 -7.54 2.52 -6.51
CA SER A 19 -7.46 1.77 -7.75
C SER A 19 -7.61 2.68 -8.97
N ASP A 20 -8.61 3.56 -8.95
CA ASP A 20 -8.82 4.51 -10.03
C ASP A 20 -7.62 5.45 -10.22
N LEU A 21 -7.03 5.91 -9.12
CA LEU A 21 -5.88 6.80 -9.18
C LEU A 21 -4.63 6.07 -9.72
N VAL A 22 -4.43 4.82 -9.30
CA VAL A 22 -3.32 3.99 -9.82
C VAL A 22 -3.47 3.79 -11.32
N GLU A 23 -4.65 3.38 -11.77
CA GLU A 23 -4.90 3.13 -13.19
C GLU A 23 -4.86 4.40 -14.00
N GLY A 24 -5.41 5.49 -13.46
CA GLY A 24 -5.36 6.80 -14.12
C GLY A 24 -3.94 7.33 -14.30
N ALA A 25 -3.02 6.91 -13.45
CA ALA A 25 -1.61 7.28 -13.55
C ALA A 25 -0.82 6.36 -14.50
N GLY A 26 -1.48 5.40 -15.14
CA GLY A 26 -0.85 4.52 -16.12
C GLY A 26 -0.27 3.23 -15.55
N HIS A 27 -0.65 2.88 -14.32
CA HIS A 27 -0.17 1.66 -13.66
C HIS A 27 -1.29 0.63 -13.56
N ARG A 28 -0.96 -0.58 -13.15
CA ARG A 28 -1.90 -1.68 -13.08
C ARG A 28 -2.12 -2.11 -11.63
N VAL A 29 -3.39 -2.31 -11.25
CA VAL A 29 -3.74 -2.86 -9.94
C VAL A 29 -3.73 -4.39 -10.05
N LEU A 30 -2.90 -5.03 -9.23
CA LEU A 30 -2.81 -6.48 -9.16
C LEU A 30 -4.04 -7.07 -8.49
N ALA A 31 -4.39 -6.53 -7.33
CA ALA A 31 -5.51 -6.99 -6.52
C ALA A 31 -5.81 -5.99 -5.43
N ILE A 32 -7.02 -6.09 -4.86
CA ILE A 32 -7.39 -5.40 -3.63
C ILE A 32 -7.53 -6.47 -2.55
N ALA A 33 -6.71 -6.37 -1.51
CA ALA A 33 -6.71 -7.28 -0.37
C ALA A 33 -7.26 -6.56 0.85
N ARG A 34 -8.08 -7.22 1.66
CA ARG A 34 -8.72 -6.60 2.82
C ARG A 34 -7.99 -6.89 4.13
N ASP A 35 -7.08 -7.85 4.12
CA ASP A 35 -6.34 -8.27 5.32
C ASP A 35 -4.98 -8.85 4.93
N PRO A 36 -4.11 -9.14 5.90
CA PRO A 36 -2.79 -9.69 5.61
C PRO A 36 -2.82 -11.01 4.84
N ALA A 37 -3.77 -11.89 5.13
CA ALA A 37 -3.86 -13.19 4.46
C ALA A 37 -4.14 -13.02 2.97
N GLU A 38 -5.09 -12.16 2.61
CA GLU A 38 -5.39 -11.86 1.22
C GLU A 38 -4.21 -11.20 0.50
N ALA A 39 -3.50 -10.31 1.22
CA ALA A 39 -2.33 -9.64 0.66
C ALA A 39 -1.22 -10.64 0.34
N MET A 40 -0.96 -11.57 1.25
CA MET A 40 0.07 -12.60 1.05
C MET A 40 -0.31 -13.54 -0.08
N GLU A 41 -1.57 -13.92 -0.18
CA GLU A 41 -2.02 -14.77 -1.28
C GLU A 41 -1.83 -14.09 -2.63
N ALA A 42 -2.22 -12.83 -2.75
CA ALA A 42 -2.07 -12.09 -3.99
C ALA A 42 -0.59 -11.99 -4.40
N ALA A 43 0.29 -11.65 -3.45
CA ALA A 43 1.72 -11.53 -3.71
C ALA A 43 2.38 -12.86 -4.05
N SER A 44 1.87 -13.98 -3.52
CA SER A 44 2.40 -15.30 -3.84
C SER A 44 2.12 -15.73 -5.27
N ARG A 45 1.04 -15.21 -5.85
CA ARG A 45 0.69 -15.50 -7.25
C ARG A 45 1.48 -14.65 -8.22
N GLN A 46 1.68 -13.38 -7.87
CA GLN A 46 2.45 -12.45 -8.68
C GLN A 46 3.01 -11.37 -7.75
N ARG A 47 4.33 -11.17 -7.79
CA ARG A 47 4.99 -10.16 -6.96
C ARG A 47 4.61 -8.78 -7.47
N PRO A 48 3.97 -7.91 -6.64
CA PRO A 48 3.73 -6.53 -7.03
C PRO A 48 5.03 -5.72 -6.97
N ASP A 49 5.06 -4.60 -7.69
CA ASP A 49 6.20 -3.69 -7.63
C ASP A 49 6.21 -2.92 -6.30
N PHE A 50 5.04 -2.52 -5.84
CA PHE A 50 4.87 -1.94 -4.50
C PHE A 50 3.40 -2.10 -4.07
N ALA A 51 3.12 -1.72 -2.82
CA ALA A 51 1.78 -1.81 -2.27
C ALA A 51 1.33 -0.48 -1.67
N PHE A 52 0.02 -0.21 -1.74
CA PHE A 52 -0.62 0.73 -0.84
C PHE A 52 -1.08 -0.05 0.38
N MET A 53 -0.78 0.44 1.57
CA MET A 53 -1.01 -0.28 2.81
C MET A 53 -1.78 0.57 3.81
N ASP A 54 -3.03 0.18 4.09
CA ASP A 54 -3.77 0.72 5.20
C ASP A 54 -3.23 0.08 6.49
N ILE A 55 -3.02 0.89 7.52
CA ILE A 55 -2.45 0.41 8.78
C ILE A 55 -3.47 -0.34 9.60
N ARG A 56 -4.74 0.05 9.54
CA ARG A 56 -5.83 -0.62 10.28
C ARG A 56 -6.72 -1.38 9.31
N LEU A 57 -6.66 -2.70 9.38
CA LEU A 57 -7.39 -3.58 8.49
C LEU A 57 -8.55 -4.28 9.19
N HIS A 58 -9.36 -4.98 8.39
CA HIS A 58 -10.54 -5.70 8.84
C HIS A 58 -10.23 -6.69 9.96
N GLY A 59 -11.12 -6.78 10.95
CA GLY A 59 -10.98 -7.71 12.06
C GLY A 59 -9.88 -7.34 13.05
N GLY A 60 -9.43 -6.08 13.05
CA GLY A 60 -8.35 -5.64 13.93
C GLY A 60 -6.96 -6.03 13.46
N SER A 61 -6.85 -6.56 12.24
CA SER A 61 -5.56 -6.92 11.65
C SER A 61 -4.70 -5.68 11.44
N SER A 62 -3.38 -5.85 11.54
CA SER A 62 -2.44 -4.76 11.36
C SER A 62 -1.87 -4.73 9.95
N GLY A 63 -1.98 -3.57 9.29
CA GLY A 63 -1.31 -3.34 8.02
C GLY A 63 0.20 -3.30 8.17
N LEU A 64 0.71 -2.93 9.35
CA LEU A 64 2.15 -2.99 9.61
C LEU A 64 2.66 -4.42 9.53
N GLU A 65 1.91 -5.38 10.03
CA GLU A 65 2.29 -6.78 9.92
C GLU A 65 2.26 -7.26 8.47
N ALA A 66 1.23 -6.89 7.72
CA ALA A 66 1.15 -7.21 6.30
C ALA A 66 2.34 -6.61 5.53
N ALA A 67 2.69 -5.36 5.83
CA ALA A 67 3.82 -4.68 5.19
C ALA A 67 5.14 -5.38 5.52
N ARG A 68 5.32 -5.80 6.78
CA ARG A 68 6.50 -6.56 7.19
C ARG A 68 6.63 -7.86 6.40
N MET A 69 5.52 -8.61 6.32
CA MET A 69 5.51 -9.91 5.63
C MET A 69 5.80 -9.74 4.14
N LEU A 70 5.20 -8.74 3.50
CA LEU A 70 5.46 -8.45 2.09
C LEU A 70 6.92 -8.09 1.86
N PHE A 71 7.49 -7.31 2.75
CA PHE A 71 8.89 -6.90 2.63
C PHE A 71 9.84 -8.06 2.88
N GLU A 72 9.62 -8.82 3.95
CA GLU A 72 10.51 -9.93 4.32
C GLU A 72 10.46 -11.09 3.32
N CYS A 73 9.27 -11.39 2.79
CA CYS A 73 9.10 -12.51 1.86
C CYS A 73 9.49 -12.17 0.42
N TRP A 74 9.22 -10.95 -0.04
CA TRP A 74 9.40 -10.60 -1.46
C TRP A 74 10.10 -9.27 -1.70
N GLY A 75 10.53 -8.57 -0.67
CA GLY A 75 11.13 -7.24 -0.83
C GLY A 75 10.15 -6.19 -1.33
N VAL A 76 8.85 -6.41 -1.16
CA VAL A 76 7.82 -5.46 -1.58
C VAL A 76 7.70 -4.34 -0.55
N ARG A 77 7.85 -3.11 -1.01
CA ARG A 77 7.79 -1.91 -0.17
C ARG A 77 6.41 -1.28 -0.28
N SER A 78 6.05 -0.44 0.69
CA SER A 78 4.68 0.08 0.78
C SER A 78 4.62 1.59 0.88
N ILE A 79 3.56 2.16 0.29
CA ILE A 79 3.08 3.51 0.62
C ILE A 79 1.98 3.31 1.66
N TYR A 80 2.16 3.90 2.85
CA TYR A 80 1.18 3.77 3.93
C TYR A 80 0.09 4.82 3.80
N VAL A 81 -1.17 4.40 3.96
CA VAL A 81 -2.33 5.28 3.89
C VAL A 81 -3.11 5.10 5.18
N SER A 82 -3.20 6.13 6.01
CA SER A 82 -3.86 6.00 7.31
C SER A 82 -4.35 7.34 7.85
N ALA A 83 -5.43 7.27 8.64
CA ALA A 83 -5.92 8.43 9.38
C ALA A 83 -5.03 8.78 10.56
N ASN A 84 -4.17 7.86 11.00
CA ASN A 84 -3.34 8.05 12.18
C ASN A 84 -1.89 7.63 11.89
N LEU A 85 -1.10 8.58 11.40
CA LEU A 85 0.32 8.40 11.11
C LEU A 85 1.15 9.01 12.22
N ASP A 86 0.99 8.50 13.45
CA ASP A 86 1.73 8.99 14.60
C ASP A 86 3.23 8.62 14.52
N PRO A 87 4.10 9.29 15.32
CA PRO A 87 5.54 9.02 15.24
C PRO A 87 5.93 7.57 15.54
N ALA A 88 5.23 6.90 16.45
CA ALA A 88 5.52 5.50 16.78
C ALA A 88 5.23 4.58 15.60
N THR A 89 4.10 4.78 14.93
CA THR A 89 3.72 4.01 13.76
C THR A 89 4.71 4.23 12.62
N ARG A 90 5.09 5.49 12.36
CA ARG A 90 6.08 5.81 11.33
C ARG A 90 7.43 5.18 11.63
N SER A 91 7.86 5.22 12.88
CA SER A 91 9.13 4.64 13.31
C SER A 91 9.14 3.13 13.08
N GLU A 92 8.05 2.45 13.39
CA GLU A 92 7.93 1.01 13.15
C GLU A 92 7.99 0.71 11.65
N ALA A 93 7.28 1.46 10.83
CA ALA A 93 7.25 1.27 9.38
C ALA A 93 8.62 1.48 8.71
N GLU A 94 9.47 2.32 9.29
CA GLU A 94 10.80 2.59 8.75
C GLU A 94 11.65 1.32 8.59
N GLN A 95 11.40 0.30 9.38
CA GLN A 95 12.12 -0.97 9.30
C GLN A 95 11.96 -1.64 7.93
N TRP A 96 10.89 -1.33 7.20
CA TRP A 96 10.56 -2.01 5.95
C TRP A 96 10.65 -1.07 4.75
N GLN A 97 11.49 -0.06 4.84
CA GLN A 97 11.83 0.87 3.76
C GLN A 97 10.59 1.47 3.09
N PRO A 98 9.79 2.25 3.82
CA PRO A 98 8.54 2.80 3.26
C PRO A 98 8.81 3.68 2.05
N LEU A 99 7.88 3.63 1.09
CA LEU A 99 7.96 4.47 -0.10
C LEU A 99 7.26 5.82 0.09
N GLY A 100 6.43 5.94 1.12
CA GLY A 100 5.74 7.18 1.43
C GLY A 100 4.64 6.98 2.44
N PHE A 101 4.09 8.10 2.89
CA PHE A 101 2.98 8.14 3.84
C PHE A 101 1.93 9.13 3.34
N VAL A 102 0.68 8.69 3.29
CA VAL A 102 -0.45 9.51 2.86
C VAL A 102 -1.49 9.50 3.96
N GLY A 103 -1.91 10.68 4.41
CA GLY A 103 -2.94 10.80 5.45
C GLY A 103 -4.33 10.65 4.88
N LYS A 104 -5.26 10.09 5.66
CA LYS A 104 -6.69 10.05 5.34
C LYS A 104 -7.41 11.16 6.10
N PRO A 105 -8.31 11.90 5.46
CA PRO A 105 -8.65 11.86 4.04
C PRO A 105 -7.51 12.46 3.19
N PHE A 106 -7.36 11.96 1.96
CA PHE A 106 -6.32 12.44 1.07
C PHE A 106 -6.92 13.18 -0.13
N LEU A 107 -6.09 14.03 -0.75
CA LEU A 107 -6.40 14.61 -2.05
C LEU A 107 -5.80 13.70 -3.13
N PRO A 108 -6.45 13.57 -4.30
CA PRO A 108 -5.90 12.77 -5.40
C PRO A 108 -4.45 13.12 -5.75
N ALA A 109 -4.10 14.41 -5.72
CA ALA A 109 -2.73 14.85 -6.04
C ALA A 109 -1.71 14.26 -5.07
N GLU A 110 -2.06 14.10 -3.80
CA GLU A 110 -1.16 13.50 -2.81
C GLU A 110 -0.85 12.03 -3.13
N VAL A 111 -1.86 11.29 -3.54
CA VAL A 111 -1.70 9.89 -3.92
C VAL A 111 -0.87 9.78 -5.21
N ILE A 112 -1.15 10.62 -6.20
CA ILE A 112 -0.42 10.62 -7.46
C ILE A 112 1.06 10.95 -7.24
N GLN A 113 1.36 11.93 -6.38
CA GLN A 113 2.74 12.25 -6.03
C GLN A 113 3.44 11.07 -5.34
N ALA A 114 2.72 10.37 -4.46
CA ALA A 114 3.27 9.19 -3.78
C ALA A 114 3.56 8.07 -4.78
N ILE A 115 2.69 7.86 -5.77
CA ILE A 115 2.91 6.89 -6.83
C ILE A 115 4.17 7.25 -7.63
N ASP A 116 4.28 8.51 -8.05
CA ASP A 116 5.45 8.97 -8.82
C ASP A 116 6.75 8.76 -8.04
N GLY A 117 6.76 9.09 -6.76
CA GLY A 117 7.91 8.88 -5.90
C GLY A 117 8.26 7.40 -5.74
N ALA A 118 7.25 6.54 -5.58
CA ALA A 118 7.44 5.10 -5.47
C ALA A 118 8.05 4.51 -6.75
N VAL A 119 7.53 4.89 -7.90
CA VAL A 119 8.03 4.39 -9.19
C VAL A 119 9.50 4.77 -9.39
N LYS A 120 9.87 5.99 -9.00
CA LYS A 120 11.27 6.46 -9.10
C LYS A 120 12.20 5.71 -8.15
N ALA A 121 11.69 5.16 -7.07
CA ALA A 121 12.49 4.45 -6.06
C ALA A 121 12.66 2.96 -6.38
N LEU A 122 11.98 2.46 -7.39
CA LEU A 122 12.06 1.04 -7.77
C LEU A 122 13.37 0.67 -8.49
#